data_d9c4d54030e2bf7987740d1477e3b688
#
_entry.id   d9c4d54030e2bf7987740d1477e3b688
#
_cell.length_a   1.000
_cell.length_b   1.000
_cell.length_c   1.000
_cell.angle_alpha   90.00
_cell.angle_beta   90.00
_cell.angle_gamma   90.00
#
_symmetry.space_group_name_H-M   'P 1'
#
loop_
_entity.id
_entity.type
_entity.pdbx_description
1 polymer ?
#
loop_
_entity_poly.entity_id
_entity_poly.type
_entity_poly.pdbx_seq_one_letter_code
_entity_poly.pdbx_strand_id
1 'polypeptide(L)'
;EPGSIPEPSILRLEFSQDPAKHVVLMEIEMLPNADFWKQLRAAVDASPDRQLMLFVHGYCATFRDAASRTAQVAYDINYQGPSMFFSWPAGAESESFEEKANYLKDLRRAEESDEDLITVLAGISRYSGATRIHLVAHSMGNFVLTEALKTIDDRRPAGTPQVPLFDQVALAAPDINAREFVERTGE
;
A
#
# COMPACT_ATOMS: atom_id res chain seq x y z
N GLU A 1 -11.01 18.70 -0.42
CA GLU A 1 -9.63 19.11 -0.73
C GLU A 1 -8.82 17.88 -1.14
N PRO A 2 -7.91 17.99 -2.12
CA PRO A 2 -7.03 16.87 -2.49
C PRO A 2 -6.28 16.34 -1.26
N GLY A 3 -6.20 15.00 -1.14
CA GLY A 3 -5.49 14.35 -0.04
C GLY A 3 -6.30 14.18 1.26
N SER A 4 -7.49 14.77 1.38
CA SER A 4 -8.39 14.47 2.50
C SER A 4 -9.35 13.34 2.16
N ILE A 5 -9.58 12.41 3.09
CA ILE A 5 -10.64 11.40 2.93
C ILE A 5 -11.96 12.10 3.23
N PRO A 6 -12.92 12.17 2.28
CA PRO A 6 -14.22 12.74 2.54
C PRO A 6 -15.01 11.87 3.53
N GLU A 7 -15.25 12.43 4.72
CA GLU A 7 -16.06 11.81 5.77
C GLU A 7 -17.26 12.71 6.11
N PRO A 8 -18.33 12.14 6.69
CA PRO A 8 -19.46 12.91 7.17
C PRO A 8 -19.02 13.96 8.19
N SER A 9 -19.54 15.17 8.09
CA SER A 9 -19.21 16.27 8.98
C SER A 9 -20.47 16.89 9.59
N ILE A 10 -20.50 17.01 10.93
CA ILE A 10 -21.57 17.68 11.66
C ILE A 10 -21.72 19.15 11.21
N LEU A 11 -20.61 19.81 10.86
CA LEU A 11 -20.64 21.18 10.34
C LEU A 11 -21.35 21.29 8.98
N ARG A 12 -21.40 20.19 8.22
CA ARG A 12 -22.13 20.09 6.94
C ARG A 12 -23.49 19.41 7.10
N LEU A 13 -23.93 19.16 8.35
CA LEU A 13 -25.18 18.44 8.66
C LEU A 13 -25.25 17.01 8.07
N GLU A 14 -24.10 16.37 7.96
CA GLU A 14 -23.98 15.00 7.44
C GLU A 14 -23.90 14.06 8.65
N PHE A 15 -24.95 13.27 8.88
CA PHE A 15 -25.05 12.37 10.03
C PHE A 15 -24.79 10.89 9.68
N SER A 16 -24.58 10.60 8.40
CA SER A 16 -24.30 9.26 7.88
C SER A 16 -23.36 9.31 6.69
N GLN A 17 -22.65 8.21 6.41
CA GLN A 17 -21.84 8.08 5.22
C GLN A 17 -22.72 8.02 3.98
N ASP A 18 -22.38 8.80 2.97
CA ASP A 18 -23.03 8.84 1.66
C ASP A 18 -22.01 8.46 0.58
N PRO A 19 -22.15 7.31 -0.09
CA PRO A 19 -21.18 6.86 -1.11
C PRO A 19 -21.02 7.83 -2.29
N ALA A 20 -21.98 8.73 -2.51
CA ALA A 20 -21.88 9.75 -3.56
C ALA A 20 -20.95 10.92 -3.17
N LYS A 21 -20.61 11.06 -1.88
CA LYS A 21 -19.83 12.18 -1.32
C LYS A 21 -18.61 11.76 -0.54
N HIS A 22 -18.61 10.53 -0.05
CA HIS A 22 -17.61 10.03 0.88
C HIS A 22 -16.94 8.77 0.33
N VAL A 23 -15.69 8.52 0.73
CA VAL A 23 -15.07 7.22 0.53
C VAL A 23 -15.64 6.26 1.56
N VAL A 24 -16.35 5.24 1.12
CA VAL A 24 -17.05 4.28 1.99
C VAL A 24 -16.61 2.87 1.68
N LEU A 25 -16.18 2.14 2.72
CA LEU A 25 -15.95 0.71 2.61
C LEU A 25 -17.30 -0.01 2.63
N MET A 26 -17.74 -0.48 1.46
CA MET A 26 -19.07 -1.08 1.27
C MET A 26 -19.12 -2.53 1.71
N GLU A 27 -18.07 -3.31 1.40
CA GLU A 27 -18.05 -4.74 1.64
C GLU A 27 -16.61 -5.23 1.80
N ILE A 28 -16.43 -6.27 2.60
CA ILE A 28 -15.18 -7.03 2.73
C ILE A 28 -15.51 -8.50 2.49
N GLU A 29 -14.92 -9.08 1.46
CA GLU A 29 -15.05 -10.49 1.17
C GLU A 29 -13.72 -11.22 1.39
N MET A 30 -13.78 -12.34 2.15
CA MET A 30 -12.66 -13.24 2.33
C MET A 30 -12.60 -14.24 1.18
N LEU A 31 -11.61 -14.08 0.31
CA LEU A 31 -11.45 -14.96 -0.85
C LEU A 31 -10.37 -16.03 -0.61
N PRO A 32 -10.57 -17.27 -1.08
CA PRO A 32 -9.50 -18.20 -1.28
C PRO A 32 -8.41 -17.62 -2.19
N ASN A 33 -7.15 -17.94 -1.92
CA ASN A 33 -6.02 -17.35 -2.63
C ASN A 33 -6.13 -17.45 -4.16
N ALA A 34 -6.55 -18.58 -4.69
CA ALA A 34 -6.73 -18.77 -6.12
C ALA A 34 -7.81 -17.86 -6.73
N ASP A 35 -8.92 -17.66 -6.01
CA ASP A 35 -10.03 -16.81 -6.45
C ASP A 35 -9.65 -15.32 -6.38
N PHE A 36 -8.89 -14.92 -5.37
CA PHE A 36 -8.32 -13.58 -5.28
C PHE A 36 -7.47 -13.24 -6.51
N TRP A 37 -6.51 -14.08 -6.86
CA TRP A 37 -5.64 -13.84 -8.03
C TRP A 37 -6.41 -13.87 -9.34
N LYS A 38 -7.42 -14.74 -9.45
CA LYS A 38 -8.30 -14.80 -10.63
C LYS A 38 -9.12 -13.51 -10.78
N GLN A 39 -9.70 -12.99 -9.71
CA GLN A 39 -10.48 -11.74 -9.74
C GLN A 39 -9.58 -10.55 -10.03
N LEU A 40 -8.40 -10.47 -9.37
CA LEU A 40 -7.43 -9.41 -9.63
C LEU A 40 -6.99 -9.40 -11.09
N ARG A 41 -6.68 -10.58 -11.65
CA ARG A 41 -6.31 -10.70 -13.05
C ARG A 41 -7.41 -10.22 -13.98
N ALA A 42 -8.65 -10.59 -13.73
CA ALA A 42 -9.79 -10.13 -14.53
C ALA A 42 -9.94 -8.60 -14.47
N ALA A 43 -9.73 -7.99 -13.30
CA ALA A 43 -9.75 -6.53 -13.13
C ALA A 43 -8.59 -5.84 -13.89
N VAL A 44 -7.40 -6.42 -13.85
CA VAL A 44 -6.23 -5.93 -14.61
C VAL A 44 -6.48 -6.04 -16.12
N ASP A 45 -6.98 -7.17 -16.60
CA ASP A 45 -7.27 -7.39 -18.03
C ASP A 45 -8.37 -6.45 -18.55
N ALA A 46 -9.28 -5.99 -17.69
CA ALA A 46 -10.31 -5.00 -18.00
C ALA A 46 -9.81 -3.54 -17.97
N SER A 47 -8.64 -3.27 -17.38
CA SER A 47 -8.08 -1.92 -17.31
C SER A 47 -7.40 -1.53 -18.63
N PRO A 48 -7.46 -0.22 -19.03
CA PRO A 48 -6.97 0.22 -20.34
C PRO A 48 -5.52 -0.16 -20.63
N ASP A 49 -4.64 -0.05 -19.64
CA ASP A 49 -3.19 -0.25 -19.78
C ASP A 49 -2.67 -1.49 -19.05
N ARG A 50 -3.56 -2.39 -18.60
CA ARG A 50 -3.22 -3.56 -17.77
C ARG A 50 -2.30 -3.19 -16.61
N GLN A 51 -2.65 -2.11 -15.93
CA GLN A 51 -1.88 -1.56 -14.83
C GLN A 51 -2.47 -1.96 -13.48
N LEU A 52 -1.61 -2.00 -12.45
CA LEU A 52 -1.96 -2.29 -11.07
C LEU A 52 -1.24 -1.33 -10.14
N MET A 53 -1.94 -0.79 -9.16
CA MET A 53 -1.33 0.00 -8.09
C MET A 53 -1.40 -0.76 -6.77
N LEU A 54 -0.30 -0.81 -6.03
CA LEU A 54 -0.23 -1.30 -4.65
C LEU A 54 0.11 -0.15 -3.72
N PHE A 55 -0.73 0.07 -2.71
CA PHE A 55 -0.51 1.05 -1.65
C PHE A 55 -0.05 0.36 -0.36
N VAL A 56 0.99 0.90 0.29
CA VAL A 56 1.49 0.44 1.60
C VAL A 56 1.26 1.56 2.61
N HIS A 57 0.38 1.32 3.59
CA HIS A 57 -0.01 2.33 4.58
C HIS A 57 1.08 2.56 5.64
N GLY A 58 0.94 3.67 6.37
CA GLY A 58 1.87 4.08 7.40
C GLY A 58 1.49 3.64 8.82
N TYR A 59 2.12 4.30 9.80
CA TYR A 59 1.90 4.14 11.22
C TYR A 59 0.43 4.33 11.62
N CYS A 60 -0.02 3.59 12.64
CA CYS A 60 -1.31 3.77 13.30
C CYS A 60 -2.54 3.73 12.35
N ALA A 61 -2.47 2.95 11.27
CA ALA A 61 -3.55 2.83 10.31
C ALA A 61 -4.29 1.49 10.46
N THR A 62 -5.61 1.55 10.54
CA THR A 62 -6.46 0.35 10.49
C THR A 62 -6.59 -0.17 9.05
N PHE A 63 -7.10 -1.39 8.90
CA PHE A 63 -7.47 -1.94 7.59
C PHE A 63 -8.43 -1.01 6.83
N ARG A 64 -9.41 -0.44 7.52
CA ARG A 64 -10.36 0.53 6.94
C ARG A 64 -9.65 1.80 6.46
N ASP A 65 -8.71 2.32 7.24
CA ASP A 65 -7.96 3.54 6.88
C ASP A 65 -7.10 3.27 5.64
N ALA A 66 -6.43 2.11 5.58
CA ALA A 66 -5.65 1.71 4.42
C ALA A 66 -6.52 1.59 3.16
N ALA A 67 -7.69 0.93 3.25
CA ALA A 67 -8.64 0.80 2.15
C ALA A 67 -9.14 2.17 1.67
N SER A 68 -9.57 3.04 2.62
CA SER A 68 -10.09 4.37 2.30
C SER A 68 -9.02 5.27 1.68
N ARG A 69 -7.78 5.23 2.20
CA ARG A 69 -6.67 6.01 1.65
C ARG A 69 -6.28 5.55 0.26
N THR A 70 -6.28 4.25 0.03
CA THR A 70 -6.01 3.69 -1.31
C THR A 70 -7.04 4.14 -2.33
N ALA A 71 -8.31 4.07 -1.98
CA ALA A 71 -9.39 4.54 -2.84
C ALA A 71 -9.31 6.05 -3.09
N GLN A 72 -8.98 6.84 -2.06
CA GLN A 72 -8.78 8.28 -2.19
C GLN A 72 -7.63 8.62 -3.13
N VAL A 73 -6.47 7.98 -2.97
CA VAL A 73 -5.32 8.20 -3.85
C VAL A 73 -5.68 7.86 -5.30
N ALA A 74 -6.31 6.69 -5.53
CA ALA A 74 -6.72 6.28 -6.86
C ALA A 74 -7.70 7.28 -7.50
N TYR A 75 -8.64 7.80 -6.72
CA TYR A 75 -9.60 8.81 -7.17
C TYR A 75 -8.92 10.15 -7.51
N ASP A 76 -8.07 10.66 -6.63
CA ASP A 76 -7.41 11.98 -6.79
C ASP A 76 -6.50 12.02 -8.02
N ILE A 77 -5.83 10.92 -8.35
CA ILE A 77 -4.97 10.83 -9.54
C ILE A 77 -5.71 10.32 -10.79
N ASN A 78 -7.03 10.12 -10.70
CA ASN A 78 -7.86 9.55 -11.77
C ASN A 78 -7.30 8.21 -12.30
N TYR A 79 -6.89 7.33 -11.38
CA TYR A 79 -6.31 6.04 -11.72
C TYR A 79 -7.34 5.09 -12.31
N GLN A 80 -7.03 4.46 -13.44
CA GLN A 80 -7.98 3.65 -14.22
C GLN A 80 -7.78 2.12 -14.06
N GLY A 81 -6.81 1.70 -13.28
CA GLY A 81 -6.55 0.27 -13.00
C GLY A 81 -7.10 -0.17 -11.63
N PRO A 82 -7.07 -1.46 -11.33
CA PRO A 82 -7.33 -1.92 -9.98
C PRO A 82 -6.26 -1.41 -9.02
N SER A 83 -6.70 -1.02 -7.82
CA SER A 83 -5.83 -0.61 -6.73
C SER A 83 -5.93 -1.60 -5.59
N MET A 84 -4.77 -2.05 -5.13
CA MET A 84 -4.59 -2.91 -3.97
C MET A 84 -3.99 -2.12 -2.82
N PHE A 85 -4.10 -2.63 -1.60
CA PHE A 85 -3.27 -2.20 -0.49
C PHE A 85 -2.72 -3.40 0.27
N PHE A 86 -1.53 -3.22 0.81
CA PHE A 86 -0.92 -4.14 1.75
C PHE A 86 -1.17 -3.63 3.15
N SER A 87 -1.95 -4.41 3.93
CA SER A 87 -2.30 -4.06 5.31
C SER A 87 -1.41 -4.82 6.28
N TRP A 88 -0.29 -4.22 6.64
CA TRP A 88 0.56 -4.73 7.70
C TRP A 88 -0.01 -4.37 9.08
N PRO A 89 0.32 -5.10 10.19
CA PRO A 89 -0.34 -4.97 11.48
C PRO A 89 0.11 -3.73 12.27
N ALA A 90 -0.12 -2.52 11.73
CA ALA A 90 0.06 -1.28 12.46
C ALA A 90 -0.95 -1.18 13.62
N GLY A 91 -0.49 -0.70 14.78
CA GLY A 91 -1.32 -0.56 15.95
C GLY A 91 -2.25 0.65 15.86
N ALA A 92 -3.55 0.41 15.77
CA ALA A 92 -4.57 1.47 15.75
C ALA A 92 -4.87 2.10 17.15
N GLU A 93 -4.19 1.65 18.20
CA GLU A 93 -4.48 2.04 19.60
C GLU A 93 -3.55 3.17 20.06
N SER A 94 -3.74 4.39 19.59
CA SER A 94 -2.87 5.52 19.98
C SER A 94 -3.55 6.61 20.81
N GLU A 95 -4.59 6.31 21.56
CA GLU A 95 -5.16 7.29 22.52
C GLU A 95 -4.41 7.34 23.87
N SER A 96 -3.25 6.70 24.01
CA SER A 96 -2.53 6.66 25.27
C SER A 96 -1.29 7.54 25.29
N PHE A 97 -0.89 7.99 26.48
CA PHE A 97 0.34 8.75 26.80
C PHE A 97 1.66 8.08 26.39
N GLU A 98 1.61 6.94 25.69
CA GLU A 98 2.75 6.13 25.27
C GLU A 98 2.99 6.18 23.75
N GLU A 99 2.73 7.29 23.08
CA GLU A 99 2.87 7.43 21.63
C GLU A 99 4.23 6.94 21.09
N LYS A 100 5.32 7.30 21.80
CA LYS A 100 6.67 6.83 21.44
C LYS A 100 6.84 5.32 21.58
N ALA A 101 6.24 4.69 22.58
CA ALA A 101 6.31 3.24 22.76
C ALA A 101 5.49 2.52 21.69
N ASN A 102 4.36 3.06 21.30
CA ASN A 102 3.51 2.53 20.23
C ASN A 102 4.19 2.67 18.86
N TYR A 103 4.85 3.79 18.59
CA TYR A 103 5.67 3.98 17.39
C TYR A 103 6.77 2.91 17.27
N LEU A 104 7.52 2.64 18.36
CA LEU A 104 8.57 1.61 18.35
C LEU A 104 8.02 0.18 18.20
N LYS A 105 6.80 -0.09 18.68
CA LYS A 105 6.13 -1.38 18.44
C LYS A 105 5.75 -1.53 16.97
N ASP A 106 5.22 -0.48 16.37
CA ASP A 106 4.86 -0.51 14.94
C ASP A 106 6.09 -0.59 14.05
N LEU A 107 7.19 0.05 14.42
CA LEU A 107 8.43 -0.08 13.67
C LEU A 107 8.92 -1.55 13.62
N ARG A 108 8.85 -2.29 14.74
CA ARG A 108 9.16 -3.73 14.73
C ARG A 108 8.19 -4.55 13.88
N ARG A 109 6.90 -4.25 13.94
CA ARG A 109 5.89 -4.92 13.10
C ARG A 109 6.13 -4.63 11.62
N ALA A 110 6.57 -3.41 11.30
CA ALA A 110 6.99 -3.05 9.96
C ALA A 110 8.19 -3.88 9.49
N GLU A 111 9.21 -4.04 10.35
CA GLU A 111 10.37 -4.91 10.09
C GLU A 111 9.98 -6.38 9.88
N GLU A 112 9.00 -6.87 10.63
CA GLU A 112 8.51 -8.26 10.53
C GLU A 112 7.58 -8.49 9.33
N SER A 113 7.15 -7.42 8.64
CA SER A 113 6.17 -7.49 7.54
C SER A 113 6.79 -7.50 6.14
N ASP A 114 8.10 -7.40 6.02
CA ASP A 114 8.79 -7.35 4.74
C ASP A 114 8.64 -8.64 3.93
N GLU A 115 8.77 -9.81 4.56
CA GLU A 115 8.61 -11.12 3.91
C GLU A 115 7.18 -11.34 3.40
N ASP A 116 6.18 -10.87 4.12
CA ASP A 116 4.80 -10.92 3.67
C ASP A 116 4.58 -10.02 2.46
N LEU A 117 5.17 -8.82 2.46
CA LEU A 117 5.11 -7.92 1.31
C LEU A 117 5.86 -8.51 0.11
N ILE A 118 7.04 -9.11 0.30
CA ILE A 118 7.78 -9.82 -0.76
C ILE A 118 6.90 -10.91 -1.38
N THR A 119 6.20 -11.68 -0.55
CA THR A 119 5.27 -12.72 -1.03
C THR A 119 4.15 -12.13 -1.87
N VAL A 120 3.56 -11.00 -1.45
CA VAL A 120 2.52 -10.28 -2.20
C VAL A 120 3.07 -9.75 -3.52
N LEU A 121 4.25 -9.11 -3.53
CA LEU A 121 4.89 -8.57 -4.73
C LEU A 121 5.23 -9.67 -5.74
N ALA A 122 5.73 -10.80 -5.27
CA ALA A 122 5.96 -11.99 -6.11
C ALA A 122 4.64 -12.54 -6.69
N GLY A 123 3.58 -12.58 -5.89
CA GLY A 123 2.25 -12.97 -6.34
C GLY A 123 1.69 -12.02 -7.41
N ILE A 124 1.82 -10.72 -7.22
CA ILE A 124 1.42 -9.70 -8.20
C ILE A 124 2.15 -9.95 -9.52
N SER A 125 3.47 -10.06 -9.50
CA SER A 125 4.28 -10.30 -10.69
C SER A 125 3.89 -11.58 -11.43
N ARG A 126 3.57 -12.64 -10.68
CA ARG A 126 3.30 -13.97 -11.26
C ARG A 126 1.87 -14.16 -11.74
N TYR A 127 0.89 -13.59 -11.03
CA TYR A 127 -0.52 -13.96 -11.19
C TYR A 127 -1.44 -12.84 -11.66
N SER A 128 -1.08 -11.56 -11.44
CA SER A 128 -1.97 -10.45 -11.78
C SER A 128 -2.15 -10.24 -13.28
N GLY A 129 -1.15 -10.61 -14.09
CA GLY A 129 -1.14 -10.31 -15.52
C GLY A 129 -0.91 -8.83 -15.84
N ALA A 130 -0.60 -8.00 -14.84
CA ALA A 130 -0.28 -6.60 -15.04
C ALA A 130 1.02 -6.46 -15.87
N THR A 131 1.00 -5.52 -16.80
CA THR A 131 2.16 -5.11 -17.58
C THR A 131 2.83 -3.86 -17.01
N ARG A 132 2.13 -3.14 -16.15
CA ARG A 132 2.62 -1.99 -15.38
C ARG A 132 2.20 -2.13 -13.93
N ILE A 133 3.17 -2.06 -13.04
CA ILE A 133 2.94 -2.17 -11.59
C ILE A 133 3.50 -0.91 -10.93
N HIS A 134 2.64 -0.20 -10.21
CA HIS A 134 2.98 1.02 -9.48
C HIS A 134 2.90 0.75 -7.97
N LEU A 135 3.93 1.15 -7.26
CA LEU A 135 3.99 1.04 -5.80
C LEU A 135 3.89 2.44 -5.18
N VAL A 136 3.07 2.58 -4.18
CA VAL A 136 2.91 3.82 -3.41
C VAL A 136 3.03 3.47 -1.94
N ALA A 137 3.98 4.06 -1.25
CA ALA A 137 4.11 3.90 0.21
C ALA A 137 3.97 5.24 0.92
N HIS A 138 3.36 5.23 2.10
CA HIS A 138 3.15 6.43 2.90
C HIS A 138 3.77 6.28 4.29
N SER A 139 4.47 7.32 4.77
CA SER A 139 5.05 7.39 6.12
C SER A 139 5.89 6.15 6.45
N MET A 140 5.63 5.44 7.55
CA MET A 140 6.30 4.20 7.94
C MET A 140 6.16 3.05 6.91
N GLY A 141 5.14 3.08 6.05
CA GLY A 141 5.02 2.13 4.93
C GLY A 141 6.18 2.20 3.94
N ASN A 142 6.90 3.32 3.88
CA ASN A 142 8.12 3.42 3.07
C ASN A 142 9.24 2.54 3.64
N PHE A 143 9.30 2.39 4.96
CA PHE A 143 10.24 1.48 5.60
C PHE A 143 9.97 0.03 5.17
N VAL A 144 8.72 -0.43 5.28
CA VAL A 144 8.31 -1.78 4.85
C VAL A 144 8.64 -2.01 3.38
N LEU A 145 8.28 -1.04 2.51
CA LEU A 145 8.48 -1.17 1.08
C LEU A 145 9.96 -1.20 0.69
N THR A 146 10.77 -0.27 1.20
CA THR A 146 12.19 -0.19 0.84
C THR A 146 12.97 -1.41 1.33
N GLU A 147 12.64 -1.96 2.50
CA GLU A 147 13.25 -3.19 2.99
C GLU A 147 12.89 -4.40 2.12
N ALA A 148 11.61 -4.54 1.76
CA ALA A 148 11.17 -5.59 0.86
C ALA A 148 11.86 -5.51 -0.51
N LEU A 149 11.96 -4.31 -1.09
CA LEU A 149 12.64 -4.11 -2.38
C LEU A 149 14.12 -4.41 -2.31
N LYS A 150 14.80 -3.97 -1.25
CA LYS A 150 16.21 -4.30 -0.99
C LYS A 150 16.41 -5.80 -0.89
N THR A 151 15.59 -6.47 -0.09
CA THR A 151 15.67 -7.93 0.08
C THR A 151 15.44 -8.68 -1.23
N ILE A 152 14.51 -8.23 -2.07
CA ILE A 152 14.31 -8.78 -3.42
C ILE A 152 15.59 -8.62 -4.26
N ASP A 153 16.23 -7.45 -4.20
CA ASP A 153 17.46 -7.22 -4.97
C ASP A 153 18.63 -8.04 -4.44
N ASP A 154 18.83 -8.10 -3.12
CA ASP A 154 19.88 -8.90 -2.46
C ASP A 154 19.77 -10.41 -2.79
N ARG A 155 18.55 -10.92 -2.98
CA ARG A 155 18.28 -12.32 -3.35
C ARG A 155 18.40 -12.60 -4.84
N ARG A 156 18.67 -11.58 -5.63
CA ARG A 156 18.82 -11.73 -7.08
C ARG A 156 20.10 -12.51 -7.40
N PRO A 157 20.04 -13.55 -8.25
CA PRO A 157 21.23 -14.28 -8.65
C PRO A 157 22.25 -13.37 -9.35
N ALA A 158 23.53 -13.55 -9.02
CA ALA A 158 24.61 -12.80 -9.65
C ALA A 158 24.57 -12.95 -11.19
N GLY A 159 24.73 -11.82 -11.89
CA GLY A 159 24.67 -11.78 -13.36
C GLY A 159 23.26 -11.70 -13.98
N THR A 160 22.20 -11.67 -13.15
CA THR A 160 20.85 -11.40 -13.64
C THR A 160 20.74 -9.94 -14.07
N PRO A 161 20.27 -9.63 -15.29
CA PRO A 161 20.08 -8.24 -15.71
C PRO A 161 19.14 -7.48 -14.76
N GLN A 162 19.47 -6.23 -14.46
CA GLN A 162 18.58 -5.32 -13.74
C GLN A 162 17.45 -4.88 -14.69
N VAL A 163 16.34 -5.59 -14.64
CA VAL A 163 15.11 -5.17 -15.31
C VAL A 163 14.21 -4.56 -14.23
N PRO A 164 13.70 -3.35 -14.39
CA PRO A 164 12.75 -2.79 -13.45
C PRO A 164 11.57 -3.74 -13.26
N LEU A 165 11.31 -4.14 -12.01
CA LEU A 165 10.16 -4.99 -11.67
C LEU A 165 8.87 -4.17 -11.57
N PHE A 166 9.02 -2.86 -11.34
CA PHE A 166 7.94 -1.91 -11.11
C PHE A 166 8.15 -0.68 -11.98
N ASP A 167 7.05 -0.13 -12.51
CA ASP A 167 7.11 1.03 -13.40
C ASP A 167 7.35 2.34 -12.63
N GLN A 168 6.73 2.46 -11.47
CA GLN A 168 6.90 3.62 -10.60
C GLN A 168 6.86 3.19 -9.14
N VAL A 169 7.72 3.82 -8.35
CA VAL A 169 7.72 3.70 -6.90
C VAL A 169 7.62 5.12 -6.33
N ALA A 170 6.48 5.43 -5.72
CA ALA A 170 6.22 6.72 -5.09
C ALA A 170 6.35 6.61 -3.57
N LEU A 171 7.30 7.34 -2.99
CA LEU A 171 7.54 7.41 -1.56
C LEU A 171 6.93 8.71 -1.02
N ALA A 172 5.74 8.61 -0.42
CA ALA A 172 4.99 9.75 0.10
C ALA A 172 5.30 10.00 1.57
N ALA A 173 5.76 11.21 1.91
CA ALA A 173 6.12 11.61 3.27
C ALA A 173 6.94 10.52 4.01
N PRO A 174 8.06 10.05 3.45
CA PRO A 174 8.76 8.88 3.94
C PRO A 174 9.25 9.07 5.39
N ASP A 175 8.95 8.11 6.23
CA ASP A 175 9.44 8.02 7.60
C ASP A 175 10.73 7.19 7.64
N ILE A 176 11.70 7.62 6.87
CA ILE A 176 13.03 7.04 6.75
C ILE A 176 14.02 8.18 6.57
N ASN A 177 15.15 8.16 7.29
CA ASN A 177 16.14 9.19 7.10
C ASN A 177 16.93 8.99 5.79
N ALA A 178 17.42 10.10 5.20
CA ALA A 178 18.08 10.07 3.90
C ALA A 178 19.30 9.12 3.84
N ARG A 179 20.05 8.98 4.94
CA ARG A 179 21.22 8.09 5.00
C ARG A 179 20.80 6.63 4.92
N GLU A 180 19.82 6.25 5.71
CA GLU A 180 19.25 4.91 5.74
C GLU A 180 18.61 4.56 4.38
N PHE A 181 17.93 5.52 3.77
CA PHE A 181 17.37 5.36 2.42
C PHE A 181 18.46 5.02 1.39
N VAL A 182 19.55 5.79 1.36
CA VAL A 182 20.71 5.55 0.46
C VAL A 182 21.33 4.18 0.73
N GLU A 183 21.52 3.80 2.01
CA GLU A 183 22.05 2.48 2.38
C GLU A 183 21.16 1.32 1.90
N ARG A 184 19.84 1.52 1.83
CA ARG A 184 18.87 0.51 1.36
C ARG A 184 18.74 0.46 -0.16
N THR A 185 18.85 1.60 -0.85
CA THR A 185 18.66 1.68 -2.30
C THR A 185 19.95 1.52 -3.09
N GLY A 186 21.11 1.58 -2.45
CA GLY A 186 22.41 1.32 -3.08
C GLY A 186 22.96 2.49 -3.93
N GLU A 187 22.45 3.73 -3.73
CA GLU A 187 22.96 4.94 -4.39
C GLU A 187 23.70 5.86 -3.44
#